data_75a8fd9ec3373922a3b5a480e280d848
#
_entry.id   75a8fd9ec3373922a3b5a480e280d848
#
_cell.length_a   1.000
_cell.length_b   1.000
_cell.length_c   1.000
_cell.angle_alpha   90.00
_cell.angle_beta   90.00
_cell.angle_gamma   90.00
#
_symmetry.space_group_name_H-M   'P 1'
#
loop_
_entity.id
_entity.type
_entity.pdbx_description
1 polymer ?
#
loop_
_entity_poly.entity_id
_entity_poly.type
_entity_poly.pdbx_seq_one_letter_code
_entity_poly.pdbx_strand_id
1 'polypeptide(L)'
;MCIRDRFKTYWLIEYDGKFFIMDQHAAHEKVKYEELMENYKNKKIYSQYLMPPAVVTLSAAEIEFLHENMEMFEALGYQIENFGGREFKLNAVPDNLFGLDGRELFIDFIADASSSAKKVTIDTFIHKLSTMACKAAIKGNTEISFKEADALIDQLLKLENPYTCPHGRPTVISMTEAEIEKKFKRIV
;
A
#
# COMPACT_ATOMS: atom_id res chain seq x y z
N MET A 1 3.88 -1.65 -28.75
CA MET A 1 2.98 -1.17 -27.65
C MET A 1 2.95 0.36 -27.67
N CYS A 2 1.78 0.99 -27.71
CA CYS A 2 1.63 2.44 -27.63
C CYS A 2 1.09 2.78 -26.23
N ILE A 3 1.82 3.61 -25.49
CA ILE A 3 1.44 3.98 -24.10
C ILE A 3 1.31 5.51 -24.03
N ARG A 4 0.23 6.00 -23.41
CA ARG A 4 0.00 7.45 -23.24
C ARG A 4 -0.63 7.74 -21.89
N ASP A 5 -0.10 8.73 -21.16
CA ASP A 5 -0.73 9.30 -19.98
C ASP A 5 -2.01 10.07 -20.32
N ARG A 6 -3.02 9.95 -19.46
CA ARG A 6 -4.26 10.72 -19.47
C ARG A 6 -4.66 11.14 -18.05
N PHE A 7 -4.92 12.43 -17.92
CA PHE A 7 -5.36 13.06 -16.67
C PHE A 7 -4.37 12.87 -15.51
N LYS A 8 -3.08 12.59 -15.81
CA LYS A 8 -2.03 12.33 -14.80
C LYS A 8 -2.35 11.15 -13.85
N THR A 9 -3.28 10.30 -14.24
CA THR A 9 -3.82 9.22 -13.42
C THR A 9 -3.94 7.91 -14.18
N TYR A 10 -4.25 7.98 -15.48
CA TYR A 10 -4.52 6.80 -16.29
C TYR A 10 -3.51 6.66 -17.42
N TRP A 11 -3.07 5.43 -17.63
CA TRP A 11 -2.23 5.06 -18.77
C TRP A 11 -3.06 4.28 -19.77
N LEU A 12 -3.10 4.79 -20.99
CA LEU A 12 -3.74 4.13 -22.13
C LEU A 12 -2.69 3.29 -22.87
N ILE A 13 -2.96 2.01 -23.01
CA ILE A 13 -2.03 1.03 -23.56
C ILE A 13 -2.73 0.30 -24.71
N GLU A 14 -2.11 0.25 -25.86
CA GLU A 14 -2.53 -0.57 -27.00
C GLU A 14 -1.53 -1.72 -27.16
N TYR A 15 -2.01 -2.94 -27.07
CA TYR A 15 -1.20 -4.13 -27.19
C TYR A 15 -2.03 -5.30 -27.72
N ASP A 16 -1.51 -6.04 -28.70
CA ASP A 16 -2.12 -7.26 -29.27
C ASP A 16 -3.60 -7.10 -29.66
N GLY A 17 -3.92 -6.00 -30.38
CA GLY A 17 -5.28 -5.72 -30.84
C GLY A 17 -6.30 -5.40 -29.73
N LYS A 18 -5.83 -5.13 -28.53
CA LYS A 18 -6.65 -4.72 -27.40
C LYS A 18 -6.21 -3.37 -26.86
N PHE A 19 -7.17 -2.68 -26.29
CA PHE A 19 -6.98 -1.41 -25.61
C PHE A 19 -7.11 -1.62 -24.10
N PHE A 20 -6.13 -1.15 -23.34
CA PHE A 20 -6.10 -1.26 -21.88
C PHE A 20 -6.06 0.14 -21.27
N ILE A 21 -6.72 0.29 -20.14
CA ILE A 21 -6.63 1.48 -19.29
C ILE A 21 -6.14 1.03 -17.93
N MET A 22 -4.98 1.52 -17.50
CA MET A 22 -4.39 1.25 -16.20
C MET A 22 -4.59 2.46 -15.30
N ASP A 23 -5.14 2.24 -14.10
CA ASP A 23 -5.14 3.21 -13.02
C ASP A 23 -3.77 3.16 -12.31
N GLN A 24 -2.98 4.24 -12.47
CA GLN A 24 -1.64 4.36 -11.91
C GLN A 24 -1.62 4.16 -10.38
N HIS A 25 -2.61 4.69 -9.67
CA HIS A 25 -2.66 4.62 -8.22
C HIS A 25 -2.99 3.21 -7.75
N ALA A 26 -4.02 2.59 -8.35
CA ALA A 26 -4.40 1.22 -8.03
C ALA A 26 -3.29 0.22 -8.37
N ALA A 27 -2.54 0.45 -9.47
CA ALA A 27 -1.40 -0.37 -9.85
C ALA A 27 -0.23 -0.24 -8.86
N HIS A 28 0.17 0.99 -8.47
CA HIS A 28 1.20 1.21 -7.46
C HIS A 28 0.82 0.60 -6.10
N GLU A 29 -0.42 0.80 -5.66
CA GLU A 29 -0.92 0.24 -4.42
C GLU A 29 -0.82 -1.29 -4.43
N LYS A 30 -1.22 -1.92 -5.53
CA LYS A 30 -1.17 -3.38 -5.70
C LYS A 30 0.28 -3.89 -5.64
N VAL A 31 1.18 -3.29 -6.39
CA VAL A 31 2.60 -3.69 -6.39
C VAL A 31 3.23 -3.55 -5.01
N LYS A 32 3.04 -2.42 -4.34
CA LYS A 32 3.57 -2.18 -2.98
C LYS A 32 2.98 -3.14 -1.94
N TYR A 33 1.69 -3.40 -2.03
CA TYR A 33 1.03 -4.36 -1.14
C TYR A 33 1.63 -5.76 -1.28
N GLU A 34 1.77 -6.26 -2.50
CA GLU A 34 2.32 -7.60 -2.74
C GLU A 34 3.79 -7.70 -2.33
N GLU A 35 4.59 -6.64 -2.56
CA GLU A 35 5.98 -6.58 -2.12
C GLU A 35 6.08 -6.68 -0.59
N LEU A 36 5.25 -5.95 0.14
CA LEU A 36 5.21 -6.02 1.61
C LEU A 36 4.78 -7.39 2.11
N MET A 37 3.74 -7.96 1.49
CA MET A 37 3.25 -9.28 1.84
C MET A 37 4.29 -10.36 1.59
N GLU A 38 5.02 -10.27 0.48
CA GLU A 38 6.11 -11.18 0.16
C GLU A 38 7.27 -11.05 1.16
N ASN A 39 7.69 -9.83 1.47
CA ASN A 39 8.74 -9.57 2.44
C ASN A 39 8.36 -10.10 3.83
N TYR A 40 7.12 -9.92 4.24
CA TYR A 40 6.60 -10.47 5.48
C TYR A 40 6.61 -12.00 5.48
N LYS A 41 6.06 -12.66 4.44
CA LYS A 41 6.06 -14.12 4.31
C LYS A 41 7.47 -14.71 4.33
N ASN A 42 8.42 -14.02 3.72
CA ASN A 42 9.82 -14.42 3.66
C ASN A 42 10.64 -14.02 4.91
N LYS A 43 9.99 -13.45 5.95
CA LYS A 43 10.65 -12.92 7.16
C LYS A 43 11.79 -11.92 6.85
N LYS A 44 11.61 -11.12 5.82
CA LYS A 44 12.55 -10.07 5.37
C LYS A 44 12.14 -8.68 5.87
N ILE A 45 11.52 -8.60 7.03
CA ILE A 45 11.21 -7.32 7.66
C ILE A 45 12.37 -6.97 8.57
N TYR A 46 12.99 -5.84 8.27
CA TYR A 46 14.08 -5.26 9.04
C TYR A 46 13.57 -4.09 9.86
N SER A 47 14.26 -3.79 10.95
CA SER A 47 13.92 -2.68 11.83
C SER A 47 14.94 -1.56 11.68
N GLN A 48 14.47 -0.33 11.56
CA GLN A 48 15.28 0.88 11.64
C GLN A 48 15.23 1.41 13.06
N TYR A 49 16.38 1.51 13.72
CA TYR A 49 16.49 2.09 15.06
C TYR A 49 16.31 3.60 15.01
N LEU A 50 15.52 4.11 15.96
CA LEU A 50 15.29 5.54 16.13
C LEU A 50 16.30 6.13 17.14
N MET A 51 17.01 7.18 16.77
CA MET A 51 17.93 7.88 17.65
C MET A 51 17.68 9.40 17.59
N PRO A 52 17.09 9.99 18.64
CA PRO A 52 16.59 9.36 19.86
C PRO A 52 15.32 8.50 19.64
N PRO A 53 15.02 7.56 20.54
CA PRO A 53 13.76 6.84 20.50
C PRO A 53 12.56 7.78 20.51
N ALA A 54 11.47 7.42 19.82
CA ALA A 54 10.26 8.20 19.79
C ALA A 54 9.35 7.83 20.98
N VAL A 55 8.86 8.81 21.71
CA VAL A 55 7.87 8.60 22.78
C VAL A 55 6.48 8.87 22.24
N VAL A 56 5.55 7.96 22.55
CA VAL A 56 4.13 8.04 22.20
C VAL A 56 3.29 7.89 23.45
N THR A 57 2.21 8.66 23.54
CA THR A 57 1.23 8.56 24.64
C THR A 57 -0.02 7.90 24.12
N LEU A 58 -0.45 6.83 24.76
CA LEU A 58 -1.58 6.01 24.33
C LEU A 58 -2.77 6.15 25.31
N SER A 59 -3.98 6.04 24.78
CA SER A 59 -5.21 5.92 25.56
C SER A 59 -5.30 4.53 26.22
N ALA A 60 -6.21 4.35 27.17
CA ALA A 60 -6.39 3.06 27.83
C ALA A 60 -6.77 1.94 26.84
N ALA A 61 -7.65 2.23 25.88
CA ALA A 61 -8.06 1.29 24.83
C ALA A 61 -6.90 0.91 23.89
N GLU A 62 -6.05 1.90 23.53
CA GLU A 62 -4.87 1.67 22.69
C GLU A 62 -3.81 0.83 23.43
N ILE A 63 -3.65 1.02 24.73
CA ILE A 63 -2.75 0.22 25.57
C ILE A 63 -3.20 -1.24 25.61
N GLU A 64 -4.50 -1.47 25.86
CA GLU A 64 -5.09 -2.80 25.88
C GLU A 64 -4.88 -3.49 24.51
N PHE A 65 -5.21 -2.81 23.43
CA PHE A 65 -4.99 -3.29 22.07
C PHE A 65 -3.51 -3.60 21.80
N LEU A 66 -2.58 -2.72 22.21
CA LEU A 66 -1.16 -2.94 22.05
C LEU A 66 -0.68 -4.20 22.76
N HIS A 67 -1.11 -4.39 24.02
CA HIS A 67 -0.74 -5.58 24.81
C HIS A 67 -1.26 -6.88 24.19
N GLU A 68 -2.48 -6.88 23.67
CA GLU A 68 -3.06 -8.05 23.00
C GLU A 68 -2.38 -8.39 21.67
N ASN A 69 -1.74 -7.41 21.01
CA ASN A 69 -1.17 -7.55 19.68
C ASN A 69 0.35 -7.30 19.63
N MET A 70 1.05 -7.35 20.78
CA MET A 70 2.49 -7.04 20.85
C MET A 70 3.32 -7.88 19.89
N GLU A 71 3.08 -9.20 19.85
CA GLU A 71 3.77 -10.12 18.95
C GLU A 71 3.60 -9.73 17.45
N MET A 72 2.44 -9.18 17.10
CA MET A 72 2.20 -8.70 15.74
C MET A 72 3.08 -7.48 15.41
N PHE A 73 3.17 -6.51 16.34
CA PHE A 73 4.01 -5.33 16.13
C PHE A 73 5.50 -5.70 16.07
N GLU A 74 5.96 -6.62 16.91
CA GLU A 74 7.32 -7.13 16.87
C GLU A 74 7.63 -7.84 15.54
N ALA A 75 6.69 -8.67 15.07
CA ALA A 75 6.80 -9.35 13.78
C ALA A 75 6.81 -8.38 12.59
N LEU A 76 6.22 -7.19 12.74
CA LEU A 76 6.26 -6.10 11.77
C LEU A 76 7.54 -5.25 11.86
N GLY A 77 8.41 -5.51 12.84
CA GLY A 77 9.68 -4.80 13.00
C GLY A 77 9.64 -3.62 13.96
N TYR A 78 8.55 -3.42 14.71
CA TYR A 78 8.53 -2.46 15.80
C TYR A 78 9.25 -3.01 17.03
N GLN A 79 9.99 -2.15 17.72
CA GLN A 79 10.53 -2.43 19.05
C GLN A 79 9.94 -1.43 20.03
N ILE A 80 9.05 -1.91 20.90
CA ILE A 80 8.22 -1.09 21.77
C ILE A 80 8.55 -1.42 23.21
N GLU A 81 8.79 -0.38 24.03
CA GLU A 81 9.12 -0.50 25.45
C GLU A 81 8.15 0.37 26.25
N ASN A 82 7.65 -0.14 27.38
CA ASN A 82 6.87 0.65 28.31
C ASN A 82 7.78 1.68 29.00
N PHE A 83 7.42 2.96 28.93
CA PHE A 83 8.20 4.05 29.51
C PHE A 83 7.61 4.56 30.84
N GLY A 84 6.43 4.07 31.19
CA GLY A 84 5.72 4.41 32.42
C GLY A 84 4.38 5.09 32.18
N GLY A 85 3.40 4.75 33.03
CA GLY A 85 2.05 5.28 32.91
C GLY A 85 1.41 4.96 31.55
N ARG A 86 1.20 5.98 30.73
CA ARG A 86 0.59 5.87 29.40
C ARG A 86 1.60 6.08 28.27
N GLU A 87 2.87 6.16 28.59
CA GLU A 87 3.92 6.44 27.63
C GLU A 87 4.66 5.17 27.21
N PHE A 88 4.93 5.06 25.92
CA PHE A 88 5.69 3.98 25.30
C PHE A 88 6.80 4.56 24.44
N LYS A 89 7.95 3.88 24.45
CA LYS A 89 9.07 4.19 23.58
C LYS A 89 9.02 3.29 22.35
N LEU A 90 9.14 3.88 21.19
CA LEU A 90 9.47 3.20 19.96
C LEU A 90 11.01 3.28 19.79
N ASN A 91 11.70 2.19 20.07
CA ASN A 91 13.16 2.09 19.89
C ASN A 91 13.51 1.80 18.43
N ALA A 92 12.63 1.07 17.72
CA ALA A 92 12.75 0.81 16.30
C ALA A 92 11.38 0.74 15.62
N VAL A 93 11.38 1.03 14.32
CA VAL A 93 10.21 0.94 13.42
C VAL A 93 10.57 0.08 12.20
N PRO A 94 9.60 -0.45 11.45
CA PRO A 94 9.90 -1.14 10.19
C PRO A 94 10.73 -0.28 9.24
N ASP A 95 11.69 -0.88 8.56
CA ASP A 95 12.62 -0.15 7.66
C ASP A 95 11.94 0.24 6.33
N ASN A 96 11.21 -0.68 5.71
CA ASN A 96 10.59 -0.44 4.40
C ASN A 96 9.18 0.15 4.50
N LEU A 97 9.09 1.43 4.83
CA LEU A 97 7.82 2.16 4.96
C LEU A 97 7.51 3.09 3.76
N PHE A 98 8.22 2.93 2.63
CA PHE A 98 8.03 3.75 1.42
C PHE A 98 8.09 5.27 1.68
N GLY A 99 8.96 5.70 2.59
CA GLY A 99 9.14 7.11 2.96
C GLY A 99 8.10 7.65 3.95
N LEU A 100 7.23 6.81 4.50
CA LEU A 100 6.35 7.19 5.61
C LEU A 100 7.10 7.23 6.94
N ASP A 101 6.66 8.11 7.83
CA ASP A 101 7.15 8.14 9.20
C ASP A 101 6.58 6.95 9.99
N GLY A 102 7.48 6.10 10.51
CA GLY A 102 7.07 4.87 11.23
C GLY A 102 6.35 5.14 12.54
N ARG A 103 6.62 6.28 13.20
CA ARG A 103 5.92 6.72 14.40
C ARG A 103 4.49 7.18 14.08
N GLU A 104 4.32 8.01 13.06
CA GLU A 104 2.99 8.45 12.63
C GLU A 104 2.13 7.28 12.18
N LEU A 105 2.71 6.37 11.39
CA LEU A 105 2.04 5.14 10.98
C LEU A 105 1.58 4.30 12.19
N PHE A 106 2.43 4.15 13.21
CA PHE A 106 2.08 3.42 14.43
C PHE A 106 0.90 4.06 15.15
N ILE A 107 0.94 5.38 15.37
CA ILE A 107 -0.12 6.12 16.05
C ILE A 107 -1.44 6.01 15.29
N ASP A 108 -1.42 6.25 13.98
CA ASP A 108 -2.61 6.18 13.15
C ASP A 108 -3.20 4.77 13.08
N PHE A 109 -2.34 3.75 13.06
CA PHE A 109 -2.79 2.37 13.01
C PHE A 109 -3.44 1.95 14.33
N ILE A 110 -2.79 2.22 15.47
CA ILE A 110 -3.29 1.81 16.78
C ILE A 110 -4.59 2.54 17.16
N ALA A 111 -4.72 3.83 16.78
CA ALA A 111 -5.94 4.60 17.00
C ALA A 111 -7.13 4.04 16.22
N ASP A 112 -6.94 3.71 14.95
CA ASP A 112 -8.00 3.10 14.12
C ASP A 112 -8.35 1.68 14.58
N ALA A 113 -7.32 0.87 14.88
CA ALA A 113 -7.47 -0.52 15.24
C ALA A 113 -8.16 -0.71 16.59
N SER A 114 -7.78 0.07 17.61
CA SER A 114 -8.37 0.02 18.94
C SER A 114 -9.83 0.49 18.98
N SER A 115 -10.24 1.31 18.03
CA SER A 115 -11.63 1.77 17.87
C SER A 115 -12.51 0.79 17.08
N SER A 116 -11.92 -0.21 16.44
CA SER A 116 -12.60 -1.14 15.55
C SER A 116 -12.94 -2.44 16.26
N ALA A 117 -14.19 -2.91 16.17
CA ALA A 117 -14.59 -4.22 16.65
C ALA A 117 -14.09 -5.40 15.79
N LYS A 118 -13.32 -5.13 14.72
CA LYS A 118 -12.79 -6.15 13.82
C LYS A 118 -11.47 -6.69 14.33
N LYS A 119 -11.28 -8.01 14.17
CA LYS A 119 -9.98 -8.64 14.45
C LYS A 119 -8.91 -8.03 13.53
N VAL A 120 -7.89 -7.46 14.16
CA VAL A 120 -6.74 -6.89 13.43
C VAL A 120 -5.75 -8.00 13.14
N THR A 121 -5.18 -7.96 11.95
CA THR A 121 -4.18 -8.90 11.45
C THR A 121 -3.04 -8.14 10.80
N ILE A 122 -1.92 -8.81 10.57
CA ILE A 122 -0.80 -8.27 9.80
C ILE A 122 -1.23 -7.81 8.41
N ASP A 123 -2.11 -8.56 7.77
CA ASP A 123 -2.69 -8.20 6.48
C ASP A 123 -3.41 -6.83 6.54
N THR A 124 -4.17 -6.58 7.60
CA THR A 124 -4.82 -5.28 7.86
C THR A 124 -3.80 -4.15 8.01
N PHE A 125 -2.67 -4.41 8.68
CA PHE A 125 -1.60 -3.41 8.83
C PHE A 125 -0.93 -3.11 7.48
N ILE A 126 -0.55 -4.14 6.74
CA ILE A 126 0.09 -3.98 5.43
C ILE A 126 -0.83 -3.27 4.45
N HIS A 127 -2.13 -3.57 4.49
CA HIS A 127 -3.14 -2.88 3.70
C HIS A 127 -3.20 -1.37 4.04
N LYS A 128 -3.19 -1.01 5.32
CA LYS A 128 -3.16 0.39 5.75
C LYS A 128 -1.86 1.08 5.31
N LEU A 129 -0.72 0.42 5.49
CA LEU A 129 0.59 0.93 5.07
C LEU A 129 0.62 1.21 3.56
N SER A 130 0.18 0.27 2.73
CA SER A 130 0.16 0.45 1.27
C SER A 130 -0.76 1.61 0.86
N THR A 131 -1.92 1.75 1.52
CA THR A 131 -2.85 2.86 1.30
C THR A 131 -2.24 4.21 1.66
N MET A 132 -1.56 4.31 2.80
CA MET A 132 -0.90 5.55 3.25
C MET A 132 0.27 5.90 2.34
N ALA A 133 1.08 4.92 1.94
CA ALA A 133 2.19 5.11 1.01
C ALA A 133 1.71 5.62 -0.36
N CYS A 134 0.61 5.08 -0.88
CA CYS A 134 0.01 5.57 -2.11
C CYS A 134 -0.54 6.99 -1.97
N LYS A 135 -1.24 7.30 -0.88
CA LYS A 135 -1.74 8.66 -0.62
C LYS A 135 -0.62 9.69 -0.52
N ALA A 136 0.51 9.33 0.09
CA ALA A 136 1.69 10.20 0.18
C ALA A 136 2.30 10.44 -1.21
N ALA A 137 2.41 9.42 -2.04
CA ALA A 137 2.88 9.54 -3.42
C ALA A 137 1.96 10.43 -4.28
N ILE A 138 0.64 10.31 -4.10
CA ILE A 138 -0.36 11.14 -4.82
C ILE A 138 -0.25 12.61 -4.42
N LYS A 139 -0.11 12.92 -3.13
CA LYS A 139 0.03 14.31 -2.64
C LYS A 139 1.26 15.00 -3.23
N GLY A 140 2.29 14.23 -3.58
CA GLY A 140 3.47 14.73 -4.30
C GLY A 140 3.22 15.14 -5.75
N ASN A 141 1.99 14.98 -6.27
CA ASN A 141 1.61 15.27 -7.68
C ASN A 141 2.60 14.66 -8.68
N THR A 142 3.05 13.45 -8.40
CA THR A 142 4.13 12.78 -9.14
C THR A 142 3.56 12.24 -10.45
N GLU A 143 3.72 13.04 -11.50
CA GLU A 143 3.61 12.52 -12.86
C GLU A 143 4.74 11.51 -13.03
N ILE A 144 4.41 10.26 -13.27
CA ILE A 144 5.43 9.27 -13.62
C ILE A 144 5.77 9.41 -15.10
N SER A 145 7.05 9.25 -15.40
CA SER A 145 7.54 9.22 -16.78
C SER A 145 7.06 7.93 -17.48
N PHE A 146 7.13 7.93 -18.80
CA PHE A 146 6.86 6.74 -19.61
C PHE A 146 7.67 5.52 -19.14
N LYS A 147 8.96 5.72 -18.81
CA LYS A 147 9.85 4.65 -18.34
C LYS A 147 9.41 4.07 -17.00
N GLU A 148 8.93 4.92 -16.10
CA GLU A 148 8.41 4.48 -14.79
C GLU A 148 7.06 3.76 -14.94
N ALA A 149 6.22 4.21 -15.87
CA ALA A 149 4.96 3.52 -16.19
C ALA A 149 5.20 2.14 -16.80
N ASP A 150 6.16 2.02 -17.70
CA ASP A 150 6.57 0.75 -18.31
C ASP A 150 7.08 -0.23 -17.23
N ALA A 151 7.96 0.25 -16.34
CA ALA A 151 8.44 -0.53 -15.21
C ALA A 151 7.32 -0.95 -14.24
N LEU A 152 6.33 -0.08 -14.01
CA LEU A 152 5.17 -0.40 -13.18
C LEU A 152 4.29 -1.48 -13.82
N ILE A 153 4.09 -1.42 -15.14
CA ILE A 153 3.37 -2.44 -15.90
C ILE A 153 4.08 -3.79 -15.76
N ASP A 154 5.39 -3.80 -15.96
CA ASP A 154 6.21 -5.01 -15.84
C ASP A 154 6.14 -5.63 -14.42
N GLN A 155 6.15 -4.80 -13.39
CA GLN A 155 6.00 -5.25 -12.00
C GLN A 155 4.59 -5.81 -11.77
N LEU A 156 3.56 -5.09 -12.20
CA LEU A 156 2.17 -5.48 -12.04
C LEU A 156 1.87 -6.83 -12.70
N LEU A 157 2.36 -7.03 -13.94
CA LEU A 157 2.12 -8.25 -14.69
C LEU A 157 2.85 -9.50 -14.15
N LYS A 158 3.85 -9.32 -13.29
CA LYS A 158 4.53 -10.43 -12.58
C LYS A 158 3.76 -10.94 -11.38
N LEU A 159 2.75 -10.20 -10.91
CA LEU A 159 1.94 -10.58 -9.77
C LEU A 159 0.97 -11.72 -10.12
N GLU A 160 0.64 -12.56 -9.16
CA GLU A 160 -0.32 -13.66 -9.33
C GLU A 160 -1.71 -13.16 -9.75
N ASN A 161 -2.16 -12.04 -9.17
CA ASN A 161 -3.40 -11.37 -9.55
C ASN A 161 -3.14 -9.88 -9.79
N PRO A 162 -2.82 -9.45 -11.03
CA PRO A 162 -2.53 -8.05 -11.34
C PRO A 162 -3.77 -7.17 -11.49
N TYR A 163 -4.98 -7.73 -11.56
CA TYR A 163 -6.16 -7.02 -12.05
C TYR A 163 -6.96 -6.27 -10.99
N THR A 164 -6.69 -6.50 -9.72
CA THR A 164 -7.47 -5.94 -8.61
C THR A 164 -6.56 -5.48 -7.48
N CYS A 165 -6.70 -4.23 -7.04
CA CYS A 165 -5.98 -3.72 -5.87
C CYS A 165 -6.56 -4.29 -4.56
N PRO A 166 -5.89 -4.14 -3.41
CA PRO A 166 -6.37 -4.63 -2.12
C PRO A 166 -7.75 -4.09 -1.71
N HIS A 167 -8.15 -2.93 -2.25
CA HIS A 167 -9.46 -2.32 -2.00
C HIS A 167 -10.57 -2.82 -2.95
N GLY A 168 -10.27 -3.78 -3.83
CA GLY A 168 -11.22 -4.30 -4.82
C GLY A 168 -11.41 -3.43 -6.06
N ARG A 169 -10.59 -2.36 -6.24
CA ARG A 169 -10.66 -1.54 -7.46
C ARG A 169 -9.85 -2.20 -8.58
N PRO A 170 -10.36 -2.16 -9.83
CA PRO A 170 -9.57 -2.62 -10.97
C PRO A 170 -8.27 -1.81 -11.11
N THR A 171 -7.16 -2.49 -11.32
CA THR A 171 -5.86 -1.88 -11.66
C THR A 171 -5.73 -1.63 -13.15
N VAL A 172 -6.25 -2.58 -13.96
CA VAL A 172 -6.27 -2.53 -15.41
C VAL A 172 -7.63 -3.02 -15.90
N ILE A 173 -8.22 -2.27 -16.82
CA ILE A 173 -9.40 -2.70 -17.59
C ILE A 173 -9.02 -2.81 -19.05
N SER A 174 -9.69 -3.68 -19.81
CA SER A 174 -9.43 -3.85 -21.24
C SER A 174 -10.70 -3.76 -22.07
N MET A 175 -10.53 -3.34 -23.31
CA MET A 175 -11.59 -3.36 -24.34
C MET A 175 -10.98 -3.90 -25.65
N THR A 176 -11.71 -4.79 -26.29
CA THR A 176 -11.44 -5.24 -27.65
C THR A 176 -11.86 -4.19 -28.66
N GLU A 177 -11.33 -4.26 -29.89
CA GLU A 177 -11.79 -3.41 -31.00
C GLU A 177 -13.31 -3.53 -31.21
N ALA A 178 -13.84 -4.75 -31.23
CA ALA A 178 -15.27 -5.00 -31.38
C ALA A 178 -16.12 -4.34 -30.28
N GLU A 179 -15.65 -4.36 -29.01
CA GLU A 179 -16.35 -3.68 -27.91
C GLU A 179 -16.34 -2.16 -28.07
N ILE A 180 -15.25 -1.60 -28.61
CA ILE A 180 -15.15 -0.17 -28.93
C ILE A 180 -16.10 0.18 -30.07
N GLU A 181 -16.08 -0.59 -31.18
CA GLU A 181 -16.96 -0.38 -32.33
C GLU A 181 -18.44 -0.48 -31.95
N LYS A 182 -18.78 -1.44 -31.06
CA LYS A 182 -20.14 -1.58 -30.52
C LYS A 182 -20.57 -0.34 -29.73
N LYS A 183 -19.67 0.26 -28.93
CA LYS A 183 -19.96 1.52 -28.22
C LYS A 183 -20.25 2.67 -29.18
N PHE A 184 -19.59 2.70 -30.33
CA PHE A 184 -19.83 3.68 -31.40
C PHE A 184 -20.97 3.28 -32.37
N LYS A 185 -21.69 2.18 -32.10
CA LYS A 185 -22.78 1.64 -32.93
C LYS A 185 -22.33 1.36 -34.38
N ARG A 186 -21.10 0.98 -34.60
CA ARG A 186 -20.56 0.59 -35.90
C ARG A 186 -20.85 -0.86 -36.24
N ILE A 187 -21.00 -1.70 -35.22
CA ILE A 187 -21.44 -3.10 -35.31
C ILE A 187 -22.58 -3.31 -34.32
N VAL A 188 -23.47 -4.26 -34.65
CA VAL A 188 -24.65 -4.61 -33.84
C VAL A 188 -24.32 -5.74 -32.86
#